data_06b58868c0ab40f4ac03e64e423efea9
#
_entry.id   06b58868c0ab40f4ac03e64e423efea9
#
_cell.length_a   1.000
_cell.length_b   1.000
_cell.length_c   1.000
_cell.angle_alpha   90.00
_cell.angle_beta   90.00
_cell.angle_gamma   90.00
#
_symmetry.space_group_name_H-M   'P 1'
#
loop_
_entity.id
_entity.type
_entity.pdbx_description
1 polymer ?
#
loop_
_entity_poly.entity_id
_entity_poly.type
_entity_poly.pdbx_seq_one_letter_code
_entity_poly.pdbx_strand_id
1 'polypeptide(L)'
;MELKVVGNQLVLSGRVVGDEPGKVQEALAKSPEIDTVILRNSPGGDAPAGYQVGQLLREHGLRTAVSGYCYSSCSRMFLGGRTRFFTDDYPPEDTNVGFHGHYYANGRLNAGLVSQYGLRDWIIRYSDGKADPQLVERWINIPHSRGMIHFFHPGLLKRAGVSTFMCQGDEPTG
;
A
#
# COMPACT_ATOMS: atom_id res chain seq x y z
N MET A 1 -8.41 5.14 -9.99
CA MET A 1 -7.00 5.48 -10.31
C MET A 1 -6.80 5.58 -11.81
N GLU A 2 -5.85 6.38 -12.24
CA GLU A 2 -5.31 6.33 -13.59
C GLU A 2 -4.30 5.19 -13.71
N LEU A 3 -4.36 4.42 -14.81
CA LEU A 3 -3.47 3.31 -15.08
C LEU A 3 -2.65 3.61 -16.34
N LYS A 4 -1.33 3.40 -16.25
CA LYS A 4 -0.39 3.56 -17.37
C LYS A 4 0.63 2.45 -17.37
N VAL A 5 0.80 1.78 -18.50
CA VAL A 5 1.87 0.80 -18.69
C VAL A 5 3.10 1.51 -19.26
N VAL A 6 4.25 1.30 -18.62
CA VAL A 6 5.55 1.86 -19.03
C VAL A 6 6.58 0.73 -18.95
N GLY A 7 6.93 0.15 -20.09
CA GLY A 7 7.81 -1.02 -20.12
C GLY A 7 7.21 -2.17 -19.30
N ASN A 8 7.97 -2.70 -18.37
CA ASN A 8 7.54 -3.76 -17.45
C ASN A 8 6.84 -3.24 -16.17
N GLN A 9 6.47 -1.96 -16.14
CA GLN A 9 5.83 -1.33 -14.99
C GLN A 9 4.37 -0.96 -15.28
N LEU A 10 3.50 -1.19 -14.33
CA LEU A 10 2.14 -0.67 -14.28
C LEU A 10 2.09 0.46 -13.24
N VAL A 11 1.83 1.69 -13.68
CA VAL A 11 1.71 2.85 -12.81
C VAL A 11 0.24 3.09 -12.50
N LEU A 12 -0.10 3.09 -11.20
CA LEU A 12 -1.42 3.41 -10.67
C LEU A 12 -1.33 4.72 -9.90
N SER A 13 -2.06 5.75 -10.33
CA SER A 13 -1.99 7.06 -9.69
C SER A 13 -3.37 7.62 -9.32
N GLY A 14 -3.41 8.40 -8.25
CA GLY A 14 -4.59 9.11 -7.79
C GLY A 14 -5.54 8.27 -6.92
N ARG A 15 -6.79 8.73 -6.81
CA ARG A 15 -7.80 8.16 -5.91
C ARG A 15 -8.27 6.78 -6.37
N VAL A 16 -8.45 5.87 -5.42
CA VAL A 16 -9.07 4.55 -5.63
C VAL A 16 -10.59 4.73 -5.72
N VAL A 17 -11.20 4.32 -6.83
CA VAL A 17 -12.62 4.57 -7.12
C VAL A 17 -13.48 3.30 -7.24
N GLY A 18 -12.87 2.11 -7.20
CA GLY A 18 -13.57 0.82 -7.16
C GLY A 18 -13.47 -0.02 -8.45
N ASP A 19 -13.03 0.55 -9.56
CA ASP A 19 -12.89 -0.16 -10.84
C ASP A 19 -11.47 -0.74 -11.09
N GLU A 20 -10.55 -0.49 -10.15
CA GLU A 20 -9.15 -0.89 -10.28
C GLU A 20 -8.93 -2.40 -10.42
N PRO A 21 -9.66 -3.30 -9.72
CA PRO A 21 -9.42 -4.73 -9.88
C PRO A 21 -9.58 -5.20 -11.33
N GLY A 22 -10.63 -4.77 -12.00
CA GLY A 22 -10.88 -5.11 -13.41
C GLY A 22 -9.83 -4.51 -14.34
N LYS A 23 -9.48 -3.24 -14.16
CA LYS A 23 -8.47 -2.55 -14.96
C LYS A 23 -7.08 -3.15 -14.81
N VAL A 24 -6.68 -3.48 -13.57
CA VAL A 24 -5.38 -4.12 -13.31
C VAL A 24 -5.33 -5.49 -13.94
N GLN A 25 -6.38 -6.29 -13.79
CA GLN A 25 -6.46 -7.62 -14.40
C GLN A 25 -6.35 -7.54 -15.93
N GLU A 26 -7.04 -6.58 -16.57
CA GLU A 26 -6.96 -6.36 -18.01
C GLU A 26 -5.55 -5.95 -18.44
N ALA A 27 -4.91 -5.02 -17.70
CA ALA A 27 -3.55 -4.57 -18.01
C ALA A 27 -2.55 -5.72 -17.93
N LEU A 28 -2.62 -6.56 -16.89
CA LEU A 28 -1.75 -7.72 -16.72
C LEU A 28 -1.96 -8.77 -17.83
N ALA A 29 -3.21 -8.96 -18.27
CA ALA A 29 -3.51 -9.88 -19.37
C ALA A 29 -2.96 -9.39 -20.73
N LYS A 30 -2.99 -8.07 -20.97
CA LYS A 30 -2.48 -7.45 -22.20
C LYS A 30 -0.96 -7.29 -22.22
N SER A 31 -0.34 -7.16 -21.06
CA SER A 31 1.10 -6.89 -20.91
C SER A 31 1.69 -7.86 -19.88
N PRO A 32 1.91 -9.14 -20.27
CA PRO A 32 2.40 -10.17 -19.36
C PRO A 32 3.84 -9.94 -18.88
N GLU A 33 4.56 -9.02 -19.49
CA GLU A 33 5.90 -8.58 -19.10
C GLU A 33 5.91 -7.70 -17.85
N ILE A 34 4.74 -7.21 -17.38
CA ILE A 34 4.66 -6.41 -16.15
C ILE A 34 5.10 -7.25 -14.96
N ASP A 35 6.12 -6.76 -14.26
CA ASP A 35 6.66 -7.38 -13.04
C ASP A 35 6.58 -6.45 -11.81
N THR A 36 6.31 -5.18 -12.03
CA THR A 36 6.31 -4.15 -10.99
C THR A 36 5.10 -3.22 -11.12
N VAL A 37 4.46 -2.94 -9.99
CA VAL A 37 3.38 -1.96 -9.89
C VAL A 37 3.85 -0.76 -9.08
N ILE A 38 3.79 0.41 -9.70
CA ILE A 38 4.12 1.69 -9.07
C ILE A 38 2.83 2.35 -8.58
N LEU A 39 2.75 2.57 -7.28
CA LEU A 39 1.64 3.25 -6.63
C LEU A 39 2.05 4.71 -6.40
N ARG A 40 1.44 5.62 -7.16
CA ARG A 40 1.88 7.03 -7.21
C ARG A 40 0.82 7.98 -6.70
N ASN A 41 1.19 8.78 -5.70
CA ASN A 41 0.39 9.89 -5.19
C ASN A 41 -1.09 9.54 -4.99
N SER A 42 -1.34 8.48 -4.22
CA SER A 42 -2.69 8.01 -3.96
C SER A 42 -3.14 8.29 -2.53
N PRO A 43 -4.24 9.05 -2.35
CA PRO A 43 -4.83 9.25 -1.02
C PRO A 43 -5.62 8.02 -0.53
N GLY A 44 -5.72 6.97 -1.32
CA GLY A 44 -6.62 5.85 -1.09
C GLY A 44 -8.02 6.10 -1.67
N GLY A 45 -9.04 5.52 -1.06
CA GLY A 45 -10.44 5.62 -1.47
C GLY A 45 -11.20 4.33 -1.21
N ASP A 46 -11.73 3.69 -2.25
CA ASP A 46 -12.52 2.47 -2.14
C ASP A 46 -11.75 1.34 -1.44
N ALA A 47 -12.27 0.86 -0.31
CA ALA A 47 -11.58 -0.15 0.50
C ALA A 47 -11.61 -1.54 -0.13
N PRO A 48 -12.74 -2.06 -0.64
CA PRO A 48 -12.77 -3.35 -1.32
C PRO A 48 -11.76 -3.45 -2.47
N ALA A 49 -11.66 -2.41 -3.30
CA ALA A 49 -10.71 -2.38 -4.41
C ALA A 49 -9.26 -2.47 -3.94
N GLY A 50 -8.91 -1.80 -2.83
CA GLY A 50 -7.58 -1.90 -2.25
C GLY A 50 -7.19 -3.33 -1.88
N TYR A 51 -8.07 -4.05 -1.21
CA TYR A 51 -7.86 -5.46 -0.86
C TYR A 51 -7.77 -6.37 -2.09
N GLN A 52 -8.70 -6.21 -3.02
CA GLN A 52 -8.77 -7.04 -4.23
C GLN A 52 -7.54 -6.86 -5.13
N VAL A 53 -7.10 -5.63 -5.33
CA VAL A 53 -5.87 -5.36 -6.09
C VAL A 53 -4.66 -5.92 -5.34
N GLY A 54 -4.54 -5.69 -4.03
CA GLY A 54 -3.45 -6.25 -3.24
C GLY A 54 -3.35 -7.78 -3.36
N GLN A 55 -4.49 -8.48 -3.29
CA GLN A 55 -4.56 -9.92 -3.51
C GLN A 55 -4.12 -10.31 -4.93
N LEU A 56 -4.62 -9.61 -5.94
CA LEU A 56 -4.29 -9.84 -7.34
C LEU A 56 -2.78 -9.70 -7.61
N LEU A 57 -2.16 -8.64 -7.07
CA LEU A 57 -0.72 -8.42 -7.20
C LEU A 57 0.08 -9.55 -6.54
N ARG A 58 -0.34 -10.03 -5.38
CA ARG A 58 0.29 -11.16 -4.69
C ARG A 58 0.18 -12.46 -5.48
N GLU A 59 -0.99 -12.76 -6.03
CA GLU A 59 -1.24 -13.96 -6.84
C GLU A 59 -0.38 -13.98 -8.10
N HIS A 60 -0.16 -12.81 -8.73
CA HIS A 60 0.71 -12.68 -9.89
C HIS A 60 2.21 -12.58 -9.55
N GLY A 61 2.57 -12.59 -8.27
CA GLY A 61 3.96 -12.53 -7.84
C GLY A 61 4.67 -11.22 -8.13
N LEU A 62 3.92 -10.12 -8.24
CA LEU A 62 4.45 -8.82 -8.65
C LEU A 62 5.16 -8.10 -7.49
N ARG A 63 6.05 -7.19 -7.87
CA ARG A 63 6.66 -6.23 -6.95
C ARG A 63 5.78 -4.98 -6.85
N THR A 64 5.81 -4.29 -5.72
CA THR A 64 5.16 -3.00 -5.56
C THR A 64 6.15 -1.93 -5.11
N ALA A 65 5.96 -0.71 -5.61
CA ALA A 65 6.74 0.44 -5.21
C ALA A 65 5.85 1.64 -4.91
N VAL A 66 6.24 2.46 -3.94
CA VAL A 66 5.60 3.75 -3.68
C VAL A 66 6.41 4.87 -4.32
N SER A 67 5.76 5.70 -5.12
CA SER A 67 6.28 6.92 -5.71
C SER A 67 5.47 8.11 -5.16
N GLY A 68 6.10 8.97 -4.37
CA GLY A 68 5.38 9.94 -3.56
C GLY A 68 4.63 9.27 -2.41
N TYR A 69 3.30 9.38 -2.36
CA TYR A 69 2.55 8.84 -1.22
C TYR A 69 1.51 7.78 -1.65
N CYS A 70 1.23 6.84 -0.73
CA CYS A 70 0.25 5.77 -0.91
C CYS A 70 -0.46 5.53 0.44
N TYR A 71 -1.70 6.01 0.55
CA TYR A 71 -2.44 6.04 1.81
C TYR A 71 -3.67 5.15 1.81
N SER A 72 -4.07 4.69 3.01
CA SER A 72 -5.32 3.99 3.24
C SER A 72 -5.49 2.76 2.33
N SER A 73 -6.52 2.68 1.48
CA SER A 73 -6.74 1.53 0.58
C SER A 73 -5.57 1.29 -0.39
N CYS A 74 -4.82 2.33 -0.78
CA CYS A 74 -3.59 2.18 -1.54
C CYS A 74 -2.53 1.37 -0.78
N SER A 75 -2.43 1.54 0.53
CA SER A 75 -1.48 0.78 1.35
C SER A 75 -1.75 -0.74 1.33
N ARG A 76 -3.00 -1.17 1.09
CA ARG A 76 -3.34 -2.58 0.91
C ARG A 76 -2.80 -3.12 -0.42
N MET A 77 -2.86 -2.31 -1.47
CA MET A 77 -2.23 -2.65 -2.75
C MET A 77 -0.72 -2.81 -2.58
N PHE A 78 -0.07 -1.88 -1.87
CA PHE A 78 1.36 -1.93 -1.58
C PHE A 78 1.76 -3.23 -0.86
N LEU A 79 1.01 -3.64 0.16
CA LEU A 79 1.26 -4.89 0.88
C LEU A 79 1.07 -6.13 0.01
N GLY A 80 0.29 -6.04 -1.07
CA GLY A 80 0.11 -7.14 -2.01
C GLY A 80 1.39 -7.55 -2.74
N GLY A 81 2.36 -6.66 -2.89
CA GLY A 81 3.63 -6.97 -3.55
C GLY A 81 4.40 -8.09 -2.84
N ARG A 82 5.04 -8.94 -3.63
CA ARG A 82 5.97 -9.96 -3.10
C ARG A 82 7.21 -9.34 -2.49
N THR A 83 7.73 -8.32 -3.14
CA THR A 83 8.72 -7.39 -2.60
C THR A 83 8.19 -5.98 -2.70
N ARG A 84 8.56 -5.15 -1.74
CA ARG A 84 8.05 -3.80 -1.58
C ARG A 84 9.20 -2.82 -1.44
N PHE A 85 9.14 -1.71 -2.17
CA PHE A 85 10.18 -0.71 -2.11
C PHE A 85 9.62 0.71 -2.33
N PHE A 86 10.48 1.70 -2.22
CA PHE A 86 10.19 3.10 -2.48
C PHE A 86 11.03 3.58 -3.65
N THR A 87 10.45 4.39 -4.52
CA THR A 87 11.18 4.99 -5.64
C THR A 87 11.96 6.23 -5.19
N ASP A 88 12.93 6.65 -5.99
CA ASP A 88 13.75 7.84 -5.74
C ASP A 88 13.35 9.05 -6.59
N ASP A 89 12.18 9.01 -7.25
CA ASP A 89 11.68 10.10 -8.10
C ASP A 89 11.04 11.26 -7.32
N TYR A 90 10.81 11.06 -6.01
CA TYR A 90 10.43 12.10 -5.05
C TYR A 90 11.43 12.14 -3.89
N PRO A 91 11.56 13.27 -3.18
CA PRO A 91 12.37 13.34 -1.97
C PRO A 91 11.94 12.28 -0.94
N PRO A 92 12.89 11.71 -0.15
CA PRO A 92 12.55 10.73 0.89
C PRO A 92 11.49 11.18 1.89
N GLU A 93 11.45 12.46 2.22
CA GLU A 93 10.46 13.09 3.09
C GLU A 93 9.05 13.12 2.50
N ASP A 94 8.93 13.07 1.18
CA ASP A 94 7.66 13.06 0.44
C ASP A 94 7.25 11.65 -0.01
N THR A 95 8.13 10.65 0.18
CA THR A 95 7.89 9.27 -0.25
C THR A 95 7.55 8.41 0.95
N ASN A 96 6.26 8.02 1.05
CA ASN A 96 5.79 7.27 2.20
C ASN A 96 4.51 6.47 1.94
N VAL A 97 4.29 5.45 2.75
CA VAL A 97 3.04 4.69 2.83
C VAL A 97 2.37 4.94 4.17
N GLY A 98 1.06 5.16 4.16
CA GLY A 98 0.27 5.46 5.35
C GLY A 98 -0.82 4.42 5.62
N PHE A 99 -0.90 3.97 6.87
CA PHE A 99 -1.85 2.97 7.34
C PHE A 99 -2.79 3.51 8.40
N HIS A 100 -4.05 3.15 8.29
CA HIS A 100 -5.07 3.32 9.33
C HIS A 100 -6.19 2.29 9.17
N GLY A 101 -7.18 2.33 10.08
CA GLY A 101 -8.34 1.43 10.06
C GLY A 101 -9.38 1.74 8.99
N HIS A 102 -10.62 1.39 9.28
CA HIS A 102 -11.81 1.75 8.49
C HIS A 102 -12.64 2.78 9.25
N TYR A 103 -13.33 3.66 8.51
CA TYR A 103 -14.03 4.81 9.09
C TYR A 103 -15.42 5.00 8.50
N TYR A 104 -16.31 5.54 9.31
CA TYR A 104 -17.58 6.08 8.84
C TYR A 104 -17.33 7.38 8.04
N ALA A 105 -18.36 7.83 7.30
CA ALA A 105 -18.30 9.07 6.52
C ALA A 105 -17.96 10.31 7.37
N ASN A 106 -18.30 10.29 8.66
CA ASN A 106 -17.95 11.36 9.61
C ASN A 106 -16.50 11.28 10.14
N GLY A 107 -15.70 10.33 9.67
CA GLY A 107 -14.30 10.14 10.05
C GLY A 107 -14.06 9.36 11.34
N ARG A 108 -15.10 8.90 12.03
CA ARG A 108 -14.95 8.07 13.24
C ARG A 108 -14.60 6.64 12.88
N LEU A 109 -13.78 6.00 13.72
CA LEU A 109 -13.40 4.60 13.54
C LEU A 109 -14.64 3.68 13.44
N ASN A 110 -14.66 2.85 12.41
CA ASN A 110 -15.64 1.79 12.21
C ASN A 110 -15.00 0.42 12.53
N ALA A 111 -14.98 0.07 13.80
CA ALA A 111 -14.42 -1.21 14.27
C ALA A 111 -15.14 -2.43 13.65
N GLY A 112 -16.41 -2.29 13.30
CA GLY A 112 -17.17 -3.34 12.62
C GLY A 112 -16.60 -3.67 11.24
N LEU A 113 -16.26 -2.66 10.44
CA LEU A 113 -15.61 -2.86 9.14
C LEU A 113 -14.17 -3.38 9.29
N VAL A 114 -13.42 -2.91 10.29
CA VAL A 114 -12.08 -3.45 10.59
C VAL A 114 -12.15 -4.96 10.80
N SER A 115 -13.10 -5.41 11.60
CA SER A 115 -13.35 -6.83 11.86
C SER A 115 -13.87 -7.57 10.63
N GLN A 116 -14.84 -7.00 9.91
CA GLN A 116 -15.46 -7.60 8.73
C GLN A 116 -14.45 -7.88 7.61
N TYR A 117 -13.53 -6.94 7.37
CA TYR A 117 -12.46 -7.12 6.38
C TYR A 117 -11.28 -7.94 6.91
N GLY A 118 -11.23 -8.24 8.21
CA GLY A 118 -10.10 -8.92 8.83
C GLY A 118 -8.79 -8.15 8.64
N LEU A 119 -8.83 -6.83 8.78
CA LEU A 119 -7.71 -5.93 8.44
C LEU A 119 -6.43 -6.30 9.20
N ARG A 120 -6.54 -6.69 10.47
CA ARG A 120 -5.40 -7.14 11.28
C ARG A 120 -4.70 -8.33 10.64
N ASP A 121 -5.45 -9.36 10.32
CA ASP A 121 -4.91 -10.60 9.75
C ASP A 121 -4.41 -10.38 8.33
N TRP A 122 -5.07 -9.50 7.57
CA TRP A 122 -4.62 -9.07 6.26
C TRP A 122 -3.20 -8.45 6.34
N ILE A 123 -3.01 -7.46 7.21
CA ILE A 123 -1.71 -6.77 7.35
C ILE A 123 -0.63 -7.77 7.78
N ILE A 124 -0.90 -8.61 8.76
CA ILE A 124 0.06 -9.60 9.24
C ILE A 124 0.43 -10.59 8.12
N ARG A 125 -0.57 -11.12 7.44
CA ARG A 125 -0.39 -12.09 6.35
C ARG A 125 0.38 -11.49 5.17
N TYR A 126 -0.05 -10.32 4.70
CA TYR A 126 0.54 -9.68 3.51
C TYR A 126 1.84 -8.94 3.78
N SER A 127 2.20 -8.71 5.03
CA SER A 127 3.55 -8.30 5.42
C SER A 127 4.53 -9.48 5.58
N ASP A 128 4.09 -10.70 5.24
CA ASP A 128 4.87 -11.92 5.38
C ASP A 128 5.34 -12.17 6.83
N GLY A 129 4.50 -11.81 7.80
CA GLY A 129 4.78 -11.92 9.23
C GLY A 129 5.78 -10.91 9.78
N LYS A 130 6.21 -9.93 8.97
CA LYS A 130 7.17 -8.88 9.38
C LYS A 130 6.52 -7.77 10.21
N ALA A 131 5.20 -7.61 10.12
CA ALA A 131 4.48 -6.60 10.88
C ALA A 131 4.46 -6.94 12.37
N ASP A 132 4.87 -5.98 13.21
CA ASP A 132 4.70 -6.09 14.65
C ASP A 132 3.19 -6.05 14.99
N PRO A 133 2.62 -7.11 15.63
CA PRO A 133 1.21 -7.15 15.97
C PRO A 133 0.75 -5.99 16.85
N GLN A 134 1.58 -5.49 17.75
CA GLN A 134 1.25 -4.35 18.60
C GLN A 134 1.16 -3.04 17.80
N LEU A 135 2.03 -2.89 16.82
CA LEU A 135 2.00 -1.75 15.91
C LEU A 135 0.75 -1.81 15.01
N VAL A 136 0.40 -3.00 14.51
CA VAL A 136 -0.82 -3.22 13.72
C VAL A 136 -2.07 -2.85 14.52
N GLU A 137 -2.15 -3.27 15.79
CA GLU A 137 -3.26 -2.90 16.68
C GLU A 137 -3.39 -1.37 16.83
N ARG A 138 -2.27 -0.65 16.91
CA ARG A 138 -2.30 0.81 16.96
C ARG A 138 -2.84 1.44 15.67
N TRP A 139 -2.47 0.91 14.50
CA TRP A 139 -2.96 1.44 13.23
C TRP A 139 -4.46 1.29 13.06
N ILE A 140 -4.95 0.07 13.30
CA ILE A 140 -6.37 -0.26 13.04
C ILE A 140 -7.31 0.41 14.03
N ASN A 141 -6.79 0.88 15.17
CA ASN A 141 -7.54 1.53 16.23
C ASN A 141 -7.34 3.05 16.29
N ILE A 142 -6.71 3.66 15.28
CA ILE A 142 -6.64 5.13 15.19
C ILE A 142 -8.07 5.69 15.17
N PRO A 143 -8.44 6.59 16.11
CA PRO A 143 -9.83 6.94 16.35
C PRO A 143 -10.47 7.77 15.24
N HIS A 144 -9.67 8.45 14.41
CA HIS A 144 -10.17 9.32 13.35
C HIS A 144 -9.40 9.14 12.03
N SER A 145 -10.12 9.21 10.91
CA SER A 145 -9.60 9.01 9.55
C SER A 145 -8.47 9.95 9.14
N ARG A 146 -8.29 11.06 9.83
CA ARG A 146 -7.17 11.99 9.62
C ARG A 146 -5.85 11.48 10.18
N GLY A 147 -5.89 10.54 11.14
CA GLY A 147 -4.70 9.92 11.70
C GLY A 147 -4.22 8.78 10.84
N MET A 148 -2.91 8.66 10.70
CA MET A 148 -2.23 7.54 10.04
C MET A 148 -0.90 7.27 10.72
N ILE A 149 -0.42 6.03 10.60
CA ILE A 149 0.99 5.72 10.85
C ILE A 149 1.68 5.63 9.49
N HIS A 150 2.74 6.40 9.34
CA HIS A 150 3.49 6.53 8.10
C HIS A 150 4.82 5.78 8.17
N PHE A 151 5.18 5.14 7.06
CA PHE A 151 6.51 4.57 6.82
C PHE A 151 7.12 5.27 5.64
N PHE A 152 8.22 5.97 5.91
CA PHE A 152 8.90 6.79 4.92
C PHE A 152 9.99 6.01 4.17
N HIS A 153 10.39 6.56 3.05
CA HIS A 153 11.54 6.10 2.30
C HIS A 153 12.77 5.89 3.21
N PRO A 154 13.48 4.75 3.09
CA PRO A 154 14.62 4.42 3.96
C PRO A 154 15.73 5.47 4.00
N GLY A 155 15.86 6.28 2.94
CA GLY A 155 16.79 7.40 2.90
C GLY A 155 16.54 8.44 3.98
N LEU A 156 15.26 8.69 4.35
CA LEU A 156 14.91 9.55 5.47
C LEU A 156 15.26 8.89 6.81
N LEU A 157 15.00 7.60 6.92
CA LEU A 157 15.21 6.83 8.14
C LEU A 157 16.68 6.69 8.50
N LYS A 158 17.56 6.53 7.52
CA LYS A 158 19.00 6.53 7.72
C LYS A 158 19.50 7.84 8.36
N ARG A 159 18.86 8.97 8.03
CA ARG A 159 19.16 10.26 8.63
C ARG A 159 18.61 10.40 10.06
N ALA A 160 17.47 9.78 10.34
CA ALA A 160 16.77 9.88 11.62
C ALA A 160 17.09 8.76 12.61
N GLY A 161 17.83 7.72 12.19
CA GLY A 161 18.14 6.55 13.03
C GLY A 161 16.92 5.67 13.36
N VAL A 162 15.84 5.78 12.58
CA VAL A 162 14.60 5.01 12.77
C VAL A 162 14.58 3.86 11.79
N SER A 163 14.23 2.65 12.24
CA SER A 163 13.97 1.50 11.39
C SER A 163 12.48 1.25 11.24
N THR A 164 12.04 0.79 10.06
CA THR A 164 10.69 0.30 9.85
C THR A 164 10.70 -1.18 9.53
N PHE A 165 9.75 -1.92 10.10
CA PHE A 165 9.62 -3.35 9.84
C PHE A 165 9.32 -3.66 8.37
N MET A 166 8.75 -2.73 7.65
CA MET A 166 8.36 -2.92 6.24
C MET A 166 9.53 -2.94 5.27
N CYS A 167 10.67 -2.42 5.72
CA CYS A 167 11.91 -2.40 4.94
C CYS A 167 12.87 -3.53 5.34
N GLN A 168 12.52 -4.34 6.33
CA GLN A 168 13.37 -5.48 6.72
C GLN A 168 13.25 -6.60 5.68
N GLY A 169 14.24 -6.73 4.84
CA GLY A 169 14.29 -7.72 3.76
C GLY A 169 13.54 -7.31 2.48
N ASP A 170 12.99 -6.10 2.46
CA ASP A 170 12.42 -5.45 1.26
C ASP A 170 13.28 -4.22 0.93
N GLU A 171 14.60 -4.33 1.04
CA GLU A 171 15.53 -3.23 0.78
C GLU A 171 15.29 -2.69 -0.64
N PRO A 172 15.12 -1.37 -0.81
CA PRO A 172 15.08 -0.81 -2.13
C PRO A 172 16.43 -1.06 -2.78
N THR A 173 16.46 -1.89 -3.77
CA THR A 173 17.58 -1.92 -4.71
C THR A 173 17.47 -0.63 -5.51
N GLY A 174 18.31 0.30 -5.15
CA GLY A 174 18.40 1.60 -5.77
C GLY A 174 18.55 1.55 -7.28
#